data_c3c6c14d4fed7177ef7eeb4aafd567ec
#
_entry.id   c3c6c14d4fed7177ef7eeb4aafd567ec
#
_cell.length_a   1.000
_cell.length_b   1.000
_cell.length_c   1.000
_cell.angle_alpha   90.00
_cell.angle_beta   90.00
_cell.angle_gamma   90.00
#
_symmetry.space_group_name_H-M   'P 1'
#
loop_
_entity.id
_entity.type
_entity.pdbx_description
1 polymer ?
#
loop_
_entity_poly.entity_id
_entity_poly.type
_entity_poly.pdbx_seq_one_letter_code
_entity_poly.pdbx_strand_id
1 'polypeptide(L)'
;GVPKGCQLTHGNLVCFCHWYQRYYALKPEHRVAAYASYGFDACMMDMYPALTCGATVHIIPEELRLDLVALNDYFEREHITHSFMTTQVAYQFATSIENRSLQHLSSGGEKLASLTPPEGYHFYNGYGPTECTIFTTTYLVDKKIKDIPIGKPLDNMRLYIVDPQGHRLP
;
A
#
# COMPACT_ATOMS: atom_id res chain seq x y z
N GLY A 1 -4.10 -18.75 18.77
CA GLY A 1 -2.76 -18.36 19.26
C GLY A 1 -2.86 -17.30 20.33
N VAL A 2 -1.78 -17.08 21.11
CA VAL A 2 -1.72 -15.99 22.09
C VAL A 2 -1.46 -14.68 21.35
N PRO A 3 -2.25 -13.61 21.59
CA PRO A 3 -2.00 -12.29 21.00
C PRO A 3 -0.60 -11.79 21.35
N LYS A 4 0.10 -11.21 20.40
CA LYS A 4 1.41 -10.58 20.58
C LYS A 4 1.25 -9.05 20.55
N GLY A 5 1.80 -8.38 21.57
CA GLY A 5 1.86 -6.91 21.58
C GLY A 5 3.05 -6.41 20.79
N CYS A 6 2.83 -5.40 19.96
CA CYS A 6 3.89 -4.67 19.25
C CYS A 6 3.83 -3.19 19.65
N GLN A 7 4.95 -2.65 20.11
CA GLN A 7 5.06 -1.23 20.47
C GLN A 7 5.70 -0.45 19.31
N LEU A 8 4.92 0.44 18.72
CA LEU A 8 5.40 1.42 17.74
C LEU A 8 5.33 2.82 18.34
N THR A 9 6.31 3.64 18.01
CA THR A 9 6.36 5.04 18.46
C THR A 9 5.75 5.97 17.42
N HIS A 10 5.36 7.17 17.83
CA HIS A 10 5.00 8.23 16.87
C HIS A 10 6.13 8.52 15.86
N GLY A 11 7.40 8.41 16.30
CA GLY A 11 8.56 8.59 15.42
C GLY A 11 8.61 7.57 14.28
N ASN A 12 8.22 6.31 14.53
CA ASN A 12 8.12 5.30 13.47
C ASN A 12 7.08 5.71 12.42
N LEU A 13 5.89 6.12 12.86
CA LEU A 13 4.82 6.55 11.96
C LEU A 13 5.19 7.82 11.20
N VAL A 14 5.82 8.80 11.83
CA VAL A 14 6.31 10.03 11.17
C VAL A 14 7.31 9.70 10.07
N CYS A 15 8.29 8.82 10.33
CA CYS A 15 9.22 8.37 9.31
C CYS A 15 8.51 7.72 8.12
N PHE A 16 7.51 6.86 8.39
CA PHE A 16 6.70 6.23 7.36
C PHE A 16 5.92 7.26 6.54
N CYS A 17 5.26 8.23 7.18
CA CYS A 17 4.51 9.29 6.50
C CYS A 17 5.41 10.11 5.55
N HIS A 18 6.59 10.53 6.02
CA HIS A 18 7.53 11.28 5.17
C HIS A 18 8.03 10.47 3.98
N TRP A 19 8.34 9.18 4.18
CA TRP A 19 8.69 8.29 3.08
C TRP A 19 7.52 8.17 2.09
N TYR A 20 6.30 7.89 2.56
CA TYR A 20 5.12 7.71 1.72
C TYR A 20 4.84 8.96 0.86
N GLN A 21 4.80 10.12 1.50
CA GLN A 21 4.57 11.40 0.81
C GLN A 21 5.58 11.65 -0.31
N ARG A 22 6.84 11.37 -0.05
CA ARG A 22 7.92 11.56 -1.02
C ARG A 22 7.89 10.49 -2.12
N TYR A 23 7.75 9.23 -1.75
CA TYR A 23 7.81 8.09 -2.66
C TYR A 23 6.65 8.06 -3.66
N TYR A 24 5.44 8.34 -3.18
CA TYR A 24 4.23 8.42 -4.00
C TYR A 24 3.92 9.84 -4.48
N ALA A 25 4.80 10.80 -4.28
CA ALA A 25 4.61 12.21 -4.62
C ALA A 25 3.27 12.78 -4.12
N LEU A 26 2.84 12.37 -2.92
CA LEU A 26 1.56 12.78 -2.33
C LEU A 26 1.58 14.28 -2.01
N LYS A 27 0.51 14.98 -2.38
CA LYS A 27 0.37 16.44 -2.27
C LYS A 27 -1.01 16.82 -1.71
N PRO A 28 -1.20 18.08 -1.26
CA PRO A 28 -2.48 18.52 -0.71
C PRO A 28 -3.69 18.39 -1.64
N GLU A 29 -3.49 18.49 -2.96
CA GLU A 29 -4.55 18.34 -3.96
C GLU A 29 -5.00 16.89 -4.18
N HIS A 30 -4.27 15.89 -3.66
CA HIS A 30 -4.58 14.48 -3.85
C HIS A 30 -5.70 13.99 -2.91
N ARG A 31 -6.33 12.91 -3.32
CA ARG A 31 -7.45 12.30 -2.62
C ARG A 31 -7.15 10.82 -2.39
N VAL A 32 -7.10 10.42 -1.13
CA VAL A 32 -6.66 9.08 -0.70
C VAL A 32 -7.85 8.28 -0.19
N ALA A 33 -8.01 7.07 -0.68
CA ALA A 33 -9.04 6.16 -0.17
C ALA A 33 -8.60 5.53 1.15
N ALA A 34 -9.34 5.74 2.24
CA ALA A 34 -9.24 4.96 3.46
C ALA A 34 -10.00 3.64 3.27
N TYR A 35 -9.33 2.69 2.63
CA TYR A 35 -9.89 1.40 2.25
C TYR A 35 -9.62 0.31 3.29
N ALA A 36 -8.44 0.33 3.94
CA ALA A 36 -8.08 -0.69 4.91
C ALA A 36 -9.01 -0.70 6.13
N SER A 37 -9.31 -1.89 6.63
CA SER A 37 -10.04 -2.02 7.90
C SER A 37 -9.23 -1.47 9.06
N TYR A 38 -9.89 -0.80 10.00
CA TYR A 38 -9.26 -0.23 11.21
C TYR A 38 -8.68 -1.30 12.16
N GLY A 39 -8.96 -2.58 11.93
CA GLY A 39 -8.33 -3.69 12.65
C GLY A 39 -6.92 -4.04 12.18
N PHE A 40 -6.44 -3.40 11.10
CA PHE A 40 -5.12 -3.61 10.54
C PHE A 40 -4.33 -2.31 10.49
N ASP A 41 -3.02 -2.40 10.65
CA ASP A 41 -2.10 -1.25 10.63
C ASP A 41 -2.07 -0.50 9.29
N ALA A 42 -2.45 -1.15 8.19
CA ALA A 42 -2.60 -0.52 6.88
C ALA A 42 -3.56 0.70 6.88
N CYS A 43 -4.52 0.77 7.81
CA CYS A 43 -5.38 1.97 7.95
C CYS A 43 -4.56 3.23 8.30
N MET A 44 -3.43 3.07 8.99
CA MET A 44 -2.53 4.18 9.30
C MET A 44 -1.89 4.75 8.03
N MET A 45 -1.57 3.89 7.06
CA MET A 45 -1.05 4.29 5.77
C MET A 45 -2.08 5.06 4.94
N ASP A 46 -3.34 4.65 5.00
CA ASP A 46 -4.41 5.34 4.26
C ASP A 46 -4.67 6.75 4.79
N MET A 47 -4.50 6.97 6.09
CA MET A 47 -4.91 8.21 6.74
C MET A 47 -3.76 9.18 7.01
N TYR A 48 -2.73 8.74 7.73
CA TYR A 48 -1.76 9.69 8.30
C TYR A 48 -0.88 10.39 7.27
N PRO A 49 -0.34 9.72 6.22
CA PRO A 49 0.39 10.44 5.18
C PRO A 49 -0.44 11.53 4.50
N ALA A 50 -1.73 11.25 4.25
CA ALA A 50 -2.64 12.21 3.64
C ALA A 50 -2.94 13.40 4.58
N LEU A 51 -3.35 13.12 5.80
CA LEU A 51 -3.69 14.17 6.78
C LEU A 51 -2.50 15.07 7.09
N THR A 52 -1.29 14.50 7.21
CA THR A 52 -0.08 15.26 7.57
C THR A 52 0.49 16.10 6.41
N CYS A 53 0.09 15.84 5.16
CA CYS A 53 0.44 16.72 4.02
C CYS A 53 -0.72 17.63 3.56
N GLY A 54 -1.89 17.54 4.19
CA GLY A 54 -3.06 18.34 3.83
C GLY A 54 -3.89 17.77 2.67
N ALA A 55 -3.69 16.52 2.29
CA ALA A 55 -4.52 15.82 1.30
C ALA A 55 -5.87 15.39 1.90
N THR A 56 -6.83 15.08 1.04
CA THR A 56 -8.16 14.64 1.45
C THR A 56 -8.21 13.13 1.66
N VAL A 57 -8.75 12.68 2.79
CA VAL A 57 -9.03 11.26 3.06
C VAL A 57 -10.50 10.96 2.79
N HIS A 58 -10.77 9.99 1.95
CA HIS A 58 -12.09 9.47 1.65
C HIS A 58 -12.32 8.14 2.36
N ILE A 59 -13.20 8.12 3.36
CA ILE A 59 -13.58 6.88 4.05
C ILE A 59 -14.48 6.08 3.10
N ILE A 60 -14.02 4.90 2.70
CA ILE A 60 -14.76 4.04 1.77
C ILE A 60 -15.90 3.34 2.51
N PRO A 61 -17.15 3.49 2.05
CA PRO A 61 -18.30 2.77 2.60
C PRO A 61 -18.08 1.25 2.54
N GLU A 62 -18.52 0.55 3.59
CA GLU A 62 -18.31 -0.90 3.74
C GLU A 62 -18.92 -1.70 2.58
N GLU A 63 -20.09 -1.28 2.11
CA GLU A 63 -20.82 -1.91 1.01
C GLU A 63 -20.08 -1.85 -0.33
N LEU A 64 -19.15 -0.89 -0.51
CA LEU A 64 -18.38 -0.74 -1.76
C LEU A 64 -17.11 -1.60 -1.79
N ARG A 65 -16.63 -2.06 -0.64
CA ARG A 65 -15.29 -2.65 -0.52
C ARG A 65 -15.07 -3.89 -1.37
N LEU A 66 -16.10 -4.70 -1.59
CA LEU A 66 -16.02 -5.93 -2.39
C LEU A 66 -16.76 -5.83 -3.73
N ASP A 67 -17.49 -4.76 -3.98
CA ASP A 67 -18.08 -4.47 -5.29
C ASP A 67 -17.10 -3.58 -6.08
N LEU A 68 -16.23 -4.21 -6.86
CA LEU A 68 -15.16 -3.50 -7.58
C LEU A 68 -15.69 -2.52 -8.63
N VAL A 69 -16.87 -2.76 -9.19
CA VAL A 69 -17.48 -1.85 -10.16
C VAL A 69 -17.99 -0.60 -9.45
N ALA A 70 -18.78 -0.77 -8.40
CA ALA A 70 -19.28 0.34 -7.60
C ALA A 70 -18.13 1.11 -6.91
N LEU A 71 -17.07 0.41 -6.47
CA LEU A 71 -15.88 1.03 -5.92
C LEU A 71 -15.15 1.89 -6.97
N ASN A 72 -15.04 1.39 -8.22
CA ASN A 72 -14.44 2.15 -9.31
C ASN A 72 -15.26 3.40 -9.65
N ASP A 73 -16.58 3.28 -9.75
CA ASP A 73 -17.47 4.42 -9.97
C ASP A 73 -17.32 5.49 -8.88
N TYR A 74 -17.16 5.04 -7.63
CA TYR A 74 -16.86 5.94 -6.52
C TYR A 74 -15.49 6.60 -6.69
N PHE A 75 -14.44 5.84 -7.04
CA PHE A 75 -13.10 6.38 -7.22
C PHE A 75 -13.05 7.44 -8.33
N GLU A 76 -13.68 7.17 -9.47
CA GLU A 76 -13.72 8.12 -10.58
C GLU A 76 -14.54 9.37 -10.23
N ARG A 77 -15.72 9.21 -9.64
CA ARG A 77 -16.57 10.33 -9.23
C ARG A 77 -15.90 11.23 -8.20
N GLU A 78 -15.24 10.64 -7.20
CA GLU A 78 -14.54 11.36 -6.15
C GLU A 78 -13.11 11.71 -6.49
N HIS A 79 -12.64 11.42 -7.70
CA HIS A 79 -11.27 11.67 -8.17
C HIS A 79 -10.20 11.11 -7.21
N ILE A 80 -10.37 9.88 -6.76
CA ILE A 80 -9.41 9.20 -5.88
C ILE A 80 -8.11 8.97 -6.64
N THR A 81 -7.00 9.42 -6.08
CA THR A 81 -5.67 9.35 -6.69
C THR A 81 -4.79 8.25 -6.10
N HIS A 82 -4.99 7.92 -4.84
CA HIS A 82 -4.18 6.93 -4.11
C HIS A 82 -5.08 5.96 -3.34
N SER A 83 -4.75 4.68 -3.40
CA SER A 83 -5.42 3.65 -2.62
C SER A 83 -4.45 2.54 -2.25
N PHE A 84 -4.75 1.89 -1.13
CA PHE A 84 -4.21 0.58 -0.78
C PHE A 84 -5.36 -0.44 -0.79
N MET A 85 -5.08 -1.65 -1.25
CA MET A 85 -5.99 -2.79 -1.15
C MET A 85 -5.20 -4.05 -0.76
N THR A 86 -5.88 -5.01 -0.12
CA THR A 86 -5.28 -6.33 0.10
C THR A 86 -4.90 -6.98 -1.23
N THR A 87 -3.88 -7.83 -1.23
CA THR A 87 -3.29 -8.38 -2.46
C THR A 87 -4.33 -8.96 -3.43
N GLN A 88 -5.30 -9.74 -2.94
CA GLN A 88 -6.30 -10.37 -3.81
C GLN A 88 -7.26 -9.34 -4.42
N VAL A 89 -7.72 -8.37 -3.63
CA VAL A 89 -8.63 -7.32 -4.11
C VAL A 89 -7.90 -6.41 -5.10
N ALA A 90 -6.68 -5.99 -4.78
CA ALA A 90 -5.85 -5.18 -5.67
C ALA A 90 -5.57 -5.88 -7.01
N TYR A 91 -5.29 -7.20 -6.96
CA TYR A 91 -5.09 -8.01 -8.16
C TYR A 91 -6.34 -8.04 -9.03
N GLN A 92 -7.51 -8.34 -8.44
CA GLN A 92 -8.79 -8.36 -9.17
C GLN A 92 -9.12 -6.99 -9.75
N PHE A 93 -8.95 -5.92 -8.96
CA PHE A 93 -9.17 -4.55 -9.43
C PHE A 93 -8.26 -4.23 -10.62
N ALA A 94 -6.95 -4.47 -10.50
CA ALA A 94 -5.98 -4.15 -11.55
C ALA A 94 -6.13 -4.99 -12.83
N THR A 95 -6.74 -6.18 -12.76
CA THR A 95 -6.91 -7.06 -13.93
C THR A 95 -8.29 -7.00 -14.59
N SER A 96 -9.29 -6.45 -13.89
CA SER A 96 -10.69 -6.49 -14.36
C SER A 96 -11.32 -5.10 -14.50
N ILE A 97 -10.67 -4.06 -13.96
CA ILE A 97 -11.22 -2.70 -13.92
C ILE A 97 -10.26 -1.75 -14.62
N GLU A 98 -10.80 -0.92 -15.50
CA GLU A 98 -10.11 0.27 -16.00
C GLU A 98 -10.44 1.45 -15.11
N ASN A 99 -9.43 2.08 -14.53
CA ASN A 99 -9.60 3.27 -13.69
C ASN A 99 -8.79 4.44 -14.25
N ARG A 100 -9.40 5.63 -14.29
CA ARG A 100 -8.84 6.84 -14.89
C ARG A 100 -8.47 7.92 -13.87
N SER A 101 -8.81 7.73 -12.60
CA SER A 101 -8.53 8.70 -11.54
C SER A 101 -7.30 8.34 -10.71
N LEU A 102 -7.05 7.03 -10.51
CA LEU A 102 -5.89 6.57 -9.75
C LEU A 102 -4.57 6.99 -10.41
N GLN A 103 -3.63 7.35 -9.57
CA GLN A 103 -2.22 7.52 -9.91
C GLN A 103 -1.38 6.39 -9.30
N HIS A 104 -1.76 5.94 -8.10
CA HIS A 104 -1.05 4.93 -7.33
C HIS A 104 -2.01 3.96 -6.65
N LEU A 105 -1.83 2.67 -6.90
CA LEU A 105 -2.47 1.57 -6.17
C LEU A 105 -1.40 0.71 -5.53
N SER A 106 -1.40 0.64 -4.21
CA SER A 106 -0.54 -0.25 -3.43
C SER A 106 -1.27 -1.51 -3.01
N SER A 107 -0.57 -2.61 -2.96
CA SER A 107 -1.09 -3.89 -2.46
C SER A 107 -0.16 -4.50 -1.42
N GLY A 108 -0.67 -5.34 -0.57
CA GLY A 108 0.12 -6.06 0.43
C GLY A 108 -0.70 -7.00 1.29
N GLY A 109 0.01 -7.75 2.14
CA GLY A 109 -0.57 -8.73 3.06
C GLY A 109 -0.33 -10.18 2.65
N GLU A 110 -0.25 -10.45 1.34
CA GLU A 110 -0.02 -11.80 0.80
C GLU A 110 0.97 -11.77 -0.38
N LYS A 111 1.45 -12.95 -0.78
CA LYS A 111 2.33 -13.07 -1.96
C LYS A 111 1.56 -12.71 -3.24
N LEU A 112 2.07 -11.75 -3.98
CA LEU A 112 1.61 -11.42 -5.33
C LEU A 112 2.41 -12.27 -6.35
N ALA A 113 1.75 -13.24 -6.98
CA ALA A 113 2.43 -14.23 -7.82
C ALA A 113 2.85 -13.68 -9.19
N SER A 114 1.93 -13.04 -9.90
CA SER A 114 2.21 -12.38 -11.17
C SER A 114 1.15 -11.33 -11.46
N LEU A 115 1.54 -10.27 -12.14
CA LEU A 115 0.65 -9.22 -12.62
C LEU A 115 1.19 -8.62 -13.90
N THR A 116 0.31 -8.34 -14.87
CA THR A 116 0.61 -7.37 -15.92
C THR A 116 0.25 -6.00 -15.36
N PRO A 117 1.16 -5.02 -15.35
CA PRO A 117 0.86 -3.71 -14.79
C PRO A 117 -0.36 -3.10 -15.48
N PRO A 118 -1.27 -2.47 -14.72
CA PRO A 118 -2.42 -1.77 -15.29
C PRO A 118 -1.97 -0.57 -16.13
N GLU A 119 -2.80 -0.18 -17.09
CA GLU A 119 -2.62 1.09 -17.80
C GLU A 119 -3.20 2.24 -16.98
N GLY A 120 -2.57 3.40 -17.04
CA GLY A 120 -3.07 4.64 -16.45
C GLY A 120 -2.62 4.93 -15.01
N TYR A 121 -2.17 3.97 -14.24
CA TYR A 121 -1.66 4.19 -12.88
C TYR A 121 -0.53 3.22 -12.49
N HIS A 122 0.24 3.59 -11.50
CA HIS A 122 1.32 2.76 -10.97
C HIS A 122 0.80 1.75 -9.95
N PHE A 123 1.18 0.48 -10.11
CA PHE A 123 0.86 -0.58 -9.16
C PHE A 123 2.08 -0.97 -8.34
N TYR A 124 1.91 -1.08 -7.03
CA TYR A 124 3.01 -1.41 -6.11
C TYR A 124 2.70 -2.64 -5.27
N ASN A 125 3.69 -3.52 -5.15
CA ASN A 125 3.68 -4.63 -4.20
C ASN A 125 4.45 -4.23 -2.95
N GLY A 126 3.76 -4.12 -1.81
CA GLY A 126 4.33 -3.78 -0.52
C GLY A 126 4.40 -5.00 0.41
N TYR A 127 5.44 -5.05 1.21
CA TYR A 127 5.62 -6.05 2.25
C TYR A 127 6.07 -5.38 3.54
N GLY A 128 5.48 -5.80 4.66
CA GLY A 128 5.92 -5.42 5.99
C GLY A 128 5.08 -6.07 7.07
N PRO A 129 5.72 -6.53 8.17
CA PRO A 129 5.02 -6.90 9.38
C PRO A 129 4.71 -5.64 10.21
N THR A 130 3.71 -5.72 11.07
CA THR A 130 3.31 -4.60 11.95
C THR A 130 4.47 -4.09 12.79
N GLU A 131 5.38 -4.97 13.22
CA GLU A 131 6.59 -4.64 13.96
C GLU A 131 7.55 -3.67 13.23
N CYS A 132 7.41 -3.56 11.92
CA CYS A 132 8.20 -2.65 11.08
C CYS A 132 7.41 -1.43 10.58
N THR A 133 6.24 -1.15 11.14
CA THR A 133 5.38 -0.01 10.79
C THR A 133 4.86 -0.10 9.35
N ILE A 134 3.88 -0.98 9.13
CA ILE A 134 3.11 -1.16 7.90
C ILE A 134 3.93 -1.80 6.77
N PHE A 135 4.81 -1.05 6.11
CA PHE A 135 5.69 -1.57 5.06
C PHE A 135 7.17 -1.51 5.46
N THR A 136 7.89 -2.51 5.03
CA THR A 136 9.37 -2.59 5.13
C THR A 136 9.99 -2.42 3.75
N THR A 137 9.33 -2.94 2.73
CA THR A 137 9.77 -2.89 1.34
C THR A 137 8.62 -2.57 0.40
N THR A 138 8.94 -2.05 -0.78
CA THR A 138 7.99 -1.85 -1.87
C THR A 138 8.65 -2.12 -3.22
N TYR A 139 7.85 -2.57 -4.17
CA TYR A 139 8.24 -2.85 -5.56
C TYR A 139 7.23 -2.25 -6.53
N LEU A 140 7.68 -1.37 -7.42
CA LEU A 140 6.87 -0.90 -8.55
C LEU A 140 6.78 -2.01 -9.60
N VAL A 141 5.56 -2.44 -9.91
CA VAL A 141 5.30 -3.41 -10.97
C VAL A 141 5.19 -2.65 -12.30
N ASP A 142 6.32 -2.48 -12.96
CA ASP A 142 6.44 -1.71 -14.21
C ASP A 142 6.41 -2.59 -15.48
N LYS A 143 6.46 -3.92 -15.31
CA LYS A 143 6.42 -4.91 -16.39
C LYS A 143 5.82 -6.23 -15.91
N LYS A 144 5.35 -7.03 -16.85
CA LYS A 144 4.86 -8.38 -16.56
C LYS A 144 6.02 -9.27 -16.10
N ILE A 145 5.96 -9.76 -14.88
CA ILE A 145 6.89 -10.72 -14.30
C ILE A 145 6.16 -11.81 -13.53
N LYS A 146 6.77 -12.98 -13.44
CA LYS A 146 6.36 -14.04 -12.51
C LYS A 146 7.07 -13.82 -11.17
N ASP A 147 6.42 -14.25 -10.08
CA ASP A 147 6.99 -14.14 -8.72
C ASP A 147 7.46 -12.71 -8.41
N ILE A 148 6.50 -11.80 -8.34
CA ILE A 148 6.76 -10.38 -8.10
C ILE A 148 7.53 -10.21 -6.78
N PRO A 149 8.69 -9.53 -6.80
CA PRO A 149 9.50 -9.32 -5.61
C PRO A 149 8.77 -8.48 -4.57
N ILE A 150 9.21 -8.57 -3.31
CA ILE A 150 8.79 -7.64 -2.25
C ILE A 150 9.49 -6.27 -2.37
N GLY A 151 10.49 -6.15 -3.23
CA GLY A 151 11.14 -4.90 -3.57
C GLY A 151 12.33 -4.51 -2.69
N LYS A 152 12.52 -3.20 -2.54
CA LYS A 152 13.66 -2.62 -1.81
C LYS A 152 13.18 -2.01 -0.49
N PRO A 153 14.09 -1.91 0.52
CA PRO A 153 13.78 -1.25 1.78
C PRO A 153 13.29 0.19 1.58
N LEU A 154 12.37 0.59 2.45
CA LEU A 154 11.95 1.98 2.59
C LEU A 154 13.09 2.83 3.17
N ASP A 155 12.96 4.15 3.11
CA ASP A 155 13.91 5.03 3.74
C ASP A 155 14.02 4.74 5.24
N ASN A 156 15.25 4.83 5.74
CA ASN A 156 15.62 4.52 7.12
C ASN A 156 15.41 3.04 7.54
N MET A 157 15.06 2.16 6.60
CA MET A 157 15.02 0.71 6.83
C MET A 157 16.32 0.04 6.37
N ARG A 158 16.77 -0.96 7.13
CA ARG A 158 17.89 -1.82 6.75
C ARG A 158 17.39 -3.26 6.70
N LEU A 159 17.68 -3.93 5.61
CA LEU A 159 17.25 -5.30 5.37
C LEU A 159 18.48 -6.18 5.21
N TYR A 160 18.50 -7.30 5.91
CA TYR A 160 19.61 -8.26 5.84
C TYR A 160 19.03 -9.64 5.53
N ILE A 161 19.60 -10.30 4.52
CA ILE A 161 19.34 -11.72 4.26
C ILE A 161 20.43 -12.49 5.02
N VAL A 162 19.99 -13.44 5.84
CA VAL A 162 20.91 -14.23 6.68
C VAL A 162 20.65 -15.72 6.51
N ASP A 163 21.67 -16.52 6.71
CA ASP A 163 21.56 -17.98 6.80
C ASP A 163 20.93 -18.39 8.17
N PRO A 164 20.63 -19.68 8.38
CA PRO A 164 20.09 -20.16 9.65
C PRO A 164 21.02 -19.95 10.87
N GLN A 165 22.31 -19.67 10.64
CA GLN A 165 23.31 -19.37 11.66
C GLN A 165 23.43 -17.87 11.94
N GLY A 166 22.72 -17.01 11.18
CA GLY A 166 22.73 -15.56 11.34
C GLY A 166 23.82 -14.84 10.54
N HIS A 167 24.57 -15.53 9.68
CA HIS A 167 25.54 -14.88 8.80
C HIS A 167 24.87 -14.20 7.62
N ARG A 168 25.35 -13.01 7.26
CA ARG A 168 24.82 -12.27 6.09
C ARG A 168 25.14 -13.02 4.81
N LEU A 169 24.11 -13.17 3.99
CA LEU A 169 24.22 -13.62 2.60
C LEU A 169 24.39 -12.40 1.67
N PRO A 170 24.98 -12.61 0.47
CA PRO A 170 25.15 -11.57 -0.54
C PRO A 170 23.83 -10.95 -0.98
#